data_8c62c72a2afe83ef987cc967e566388e
#
_entry.id   8c62c72a2afe83ef987cc967e566388e
#
_cell.length_a   1.000
_cell.length_b   1.000
_cell.length_c   1.000
_cell.angle_alpha   90.00
_cell.angle_beta   90.00
_cell.angle_gamma   90.00
#
_symmetry.space_group_name_H-M   'P 1'
#
loop_
_entity.id
_entity.type
_entity.pdbx_description
1 polymer ?
#
loop_
_entity_poly.entity_id
_entity_poly.type
_entity_poly.pdbx_seq_one_letter_code
_entity_poly.pdbx_strand_id
1 'polypeptide(L)'
;MAFGLVRRSKYEELQRQRDELKEQVKILTIEAKTLRKEVAELRKDTKKSRRKISQLQEEANNLRVQREELANSVEILTKEREVFQKTIRNLSQATRKRKKTKKRTSF
;
A
#
# COMPACT_ATOMS: atom_id res chain seq x y z
N MET A 1 -23.54 -13.15 74.55
CA MET A 1 -22.23 -12.78 74.03
C MET A 1 -21.87 -13.45 72.68
N ALA A 2 -22.58 -14.44 72.24
CA ALA A 2 -22.41 -15.04 70.92
C ALA A 2 -22.73 -14.06 69.77
N PHE A 3 -23.63 -13.09 69.96
CA PHE A 3 -23.99 -12.08 68.98
C PHE A 3 -22.86 -11.10 68.67
N GLY A 4 -22.01 -10.73 69.65
CA GLY A 4 -20.90 -9.80 69.45
C GLY A 4 -19.78 -10.42 68.59
N LEU A 5 -19.52 -11.72 68.74
CA LEU A 5 -18.54 -12.48 67.96
C LEU A 5 -19.01 -12.61 66.51
N VAL A 6 -20.28 -12.91 66.29
CA VAL A 6 -20.87 -13.04 64.96
C VAL A 6 -20.83 -11.68 64.21
N ARG A 7 -21.11 -10.57 64.89
CA ARG A 7 -21.03 -9.21 64.32
C ARG A 7 -19.60 -8.83 63.97
N ARG A 8 -18.61 -9.19 64.80
CA ARG A 8 -17.18 -8.94 64.50
C ARG A 8 -16.74 -9.76 63.28
N SER A 9 -17.12 -11.02 63.24
CA SER A 9 -16.79 -11.91 62.12
C SER A 9 -17.35 -11.39 60.78
N LYS A 10 -18.62 -10.97 60.80
CA LYS A 10 -19.24 -10.34 59.62
C LYS A 10 -18.59 -9.02 59.25
N TYR A 11 -18.22 -8.20 60.22
CA TYR A 11 -17.56 -6.93 59.99
C TYR A 11 -16.17 -7.15 59.38
N GLU A 12 -15.41 -8.10 59.87
CA GLU A 12 -14.10 -8.45 59.36
C GLU A 12 -14.18 -9.01 57.93
N GLU A 13 -15.20 -9.84 57.63
CA GLU A 13 -15.45 -10.32 56.29
C GLU A 13 -15.77 -9.19 55.31
N LEU A 14 -16.63 -8.24 55.73
CA LEU A 14 -16.95 -7.08 54.92
C LEU A 14 -15.76 -6.19 54.68
N GLN A 15 -14.87 -6.04 55.67
CA GLN A 15 -13.63 -5.30 55.49
C GLN A 15 -12.69 -5.98 54.49
N ARG A 16 -12.56 -7.31 54.55
CA ARG A 16 -11.78 -8.08 53.57
C ARG A 16 -12.32 -7.91 52.16
N GLN A 17 -13.63 -8.08 52.02
CA GLN A 17 -14.28 -7.89 50.70
C GLN A 17 -14.07 -6.47 50.17
N ARG A 18 -14.17 -5.47 51.04
CA ARG A 18 -13.90 -4.08 50.66
C ARG A 18 -12.48 -3.86 50.24
N ASP A 19 -11.52 -4.42 50.94
CA ASP A 19 -10.08 -4.29 50.63
C ASP A 19 -9.75 -5.03 49.34
N GLU A 20 -10.29 -6.21 49.13
CA GLU A 20 -10.14 -6.97 47.87
C GLU A 20 -10.70 -6.18 46.68
N LEU A 21 -11.89 -5.61 46.84
CA LEU A 21 -12.51 -4.78 45.81
C LEU A 21 -11.68 -3.52 45.51
N LYS A 22 -11.12 -2.88 46.53
CA LYS A 22 -10.21 -1.73 46.35
C LYS A 22 -8.97 -2.10 45.54
N GLU A 23 -8.38 -3.25 45.83
CA GLU A 23 -7.22 -3.75 45.08
C GLU A 23 -7.59 -4.05 43.63
N GLN A 24 -8.73 -4.72 43.42
CA GLN A 24 -9.22 -5.00 42.07
C GLN A 24 -9.48 -3.72 41.29
N VAL A 25 -10.06 -2.70 41.93
CA VAL A 25 -10.27 -1.38 41.28
C VAL A 25 -8.95 -0.74 40.93
N LYS A 26 -7.93 -0.81 41.77
CA LYS A 26 -6.59 -0.29 41.48
C LYS A 26 -5.97 -1.01 40.26
N ILE A 27 -6.02 -2.33 40.24
CA ILE A 27 -5.51 -3.15 39.13
C ILE A 27 -6.24 -2.81 37.84
N LEU A 28 -7.56 -2.76 37.86
CA LEU A 28 -8.36 -2.40 36.69
C LEU A 28 -8.10 -0.97 36.20
N THR A 29 -7.85 -0.05 37.12
CA THR A 29 -7.50 1.34 36.78
C THR A 29 -6.17 1.41 36.06
N ILE A 30 -5.16 0.65 36.53
CA ILE A 30 -3.84 0.56 35.89
C ILE A 30 -3.96 -0.08 34.50
N GLU A 31 -4.69 -1.19 34.41
CA GLU A 31 -4.95 -1.86 33.13
C GLU A 31 -5.65 -0.95 32.14
N ALA A 32 -6.67 -0.22 32.58
CA ALA A 32 -7.38 0.75 31.76
C ALA A 32 -6.46 1.86 31.25
N LYS A 33 -5.57 2.38 32.07
CA LYS A 33 -4.57 3.36 31.66
C LYS A 33 -3.61 2.80 30.61
N THR A 34 -3.13 1.58 30.81
CA THR A 34 -2.24 0.90 29.89
C THR A 34 -2.92 0.67 28.55
N LEU A 35 -4.15 0.18 28.56
CA LEU A 35 -4.94 -0.04 27.34
C LEU A 35 -5.22 1.28 26.59
N ARG A 36 -5.50 2.36 27.32
CA ARG A 36 -5.68 3.68 26.68
C ARG A 36 -4.43 4.16 25.98
N LYS A 37 -3.25 3.96 26.59
CA LYS A 37 -1.97 4.27 25.95
C LYS A 37 -1.75 3.45 24.70
N GLU A 38 -1.99 2.13 24.77
CA GLU A 38 -1.86 1.23 23.63
C GLU A 38 -2.80 1.63 22.49
N VAL A 39 -4.06 1.94 22.82
CA VAL A 39 -5.04 2.42 21.83
C VAL A 39 -4.58 3.73 21.18
N ALA A 40 -4.03 4.66 21.96
CA ALA A 40 -3.51 5.91 21.43
C ALA A 40 -2.33 5.69 20.48
N GLU A 41 -1.40 4.78 20.82
CA GLU A 41 -0.29 4.40 19.95
C GLU A 41 -0.75 3.72 18.67
N LEU A 42 -1.69 2.77 18.79
CA LEU A 42 -2.27 2.09 17.64
C LEU A 42 -3.01 3.05 16.71
N ARG A 43 -3.69 4.05 17.24
CA ARG A 43 -4.33 5.09 16.43
C ARG A 43 -3.31 5.93 15.67
N LYS A 44 -2.19 6.28 16.29
CA LYS A 44 -1.10 6.98 15.62
C LYS A 44 -0.50 6.14 14.49
N ASP A 45 -0.25 4.87 14.75
CA ASP A 45 0.29 3.94 13.76
C ASP A 45 -0.68 3.73 12.60
N THR A 46 -1.97 3.63 12.90
CA THR A 46 -3.02 3.52 11.89
C THR A 46 -3.07 4.75 11.00
N LYS A 47 -2.96 5.95 11.57
CA LYS A 47 -2.89 7.20 10.78
C LYS A 47 -1.68 7.23 9.87
N LYS A 48 -0.50 6.85 10.37
CA LYS A 48 0.71 6.77 9.57
C LYS A 48 0.58 5.76 8.43
N SER A 49 0.02 4.59 8.73
CA SER A 49 -0.21 3.54 7.72
C SER A 49 -1.18 3.99 6.65
N ARG A 50 -2.27 4.68 7.02
CA ARG A 50 -3.23 5.24 6.05
C ARG A 50 -2.58 6.28 5.14
N ARG A 51 -1.72 7.13 5.68
CA ARG A 51 -0.97 8.12 4.87
C ARG A 51 -0.04 7.43 3.88
N LYS A 52 0.69 6.40 4.33
CA LYS A 52 1.55 5.59 3.45
C LYS A 52 0.75 4.89 2.36
N ILE A 53 -0.40 4.32 2.69
CA ILE A 53 -1.28 3.67 1.71
C ILE A 53 -1.75 4.69 0.67
N SER A 54 -2.18 5.89 1.08
CA SER A 54 -2.58 6.96 0.15
C SER A 54 -1.43 7.36 -0.76
N GLN A 55 -0.23 7.54 -0.23
CA GLN A 55 0.97 7.88 -1.02
C GLN A 55 1.30 6.77 -2.01
N LEU A 56 1.25 5.51 -1.59
CA LEU A 56 1.51 4.37 -2.46
C LEU A 56 0.46 4.25 -3.56
N GLN A 57 -0.80 4.55 -3.26
CA GLN A 57 -1.86 4.57 -4.27
C GLN A 57 -1.64 5.66 -5.32
N GLU A 58 -1.22 6.86 -4.90
CA GLU A 58 -0.86 7.95 -5.83
C GLU A 58 0.33 7.56 -6.69
N GLU A 59 1.37 7.00 -6.11
CA GLU A 59 2.54 6.51 -6.84
C GLU A 59 2.16 5.42 -7.83
N ALA A 60 1.32 4.47 -7.42
CA ALA A 60 0.83 3.41 -8.29
C ALA A 60 0.03 3.96 -9.47
N ASN A 61 -0.82 4.96 -9.24
CA ASN A 61 -1.58 5.62 -10.29
C ASN A 61 -0.65 6.37 -11.25
N ASN A 62 0.33 7.10 -10.74
CA ASN A 62 1.32 7.81 -11.56
C ASN A 62 2.13 6.82 -12.41
N LEU A 63 2.54 5.70 -11.83
CA LEU A 63 3.26 4.66 -12.55
C LEU A 63 2.42 4.01 -13.64
N ARG A 64 1.13 3.82 -13.41
CA ARG A 64 0.19 3.33 -14.45
C ARG A 64 0.09 4.30 -15.61
N VAL A 65 -0.06 5.59 -15.34
CA VAL A 65 -0.12 6.62 -16.36
C VAL A 65 1.17 6.65 -17.18
N GLN A 66 2.32 6.63 -16.52
CA GLN A 66 3.63 6.58 -17.19
C GLN A 66 3.79 5.31 -18.03
N ARG A 67 3.33 4.17 -17.52
CA ARG A 67 3.34 2.91 -18.26
C ARG A 67 2.50 2.98 -19.52
N GLU A 68 1.32 3.57 -19.45
CA GLU A 68 0.43 3.77 -20.61
C GLU A 68 1.06 4.70 -21.64
N GLU A 69 1.65 5.80 -21.19
CA GLU A 69 2.38 6.74 -22.07
C GLU A 69 3.55 6.06 -22.78
N LEU A 70 4.34 5.29 -22.04
CA LEU A 70 5.43 4.52 -22.61
C LEU A 70 4.96 3.45 -23.60
N ALA A 71 3.88 2.75 -23.29
CA ALA A 71 3.29 1.77 -24.17
C ALA A 71 2.81 2.41 -25.49
N ASN A 72 2.18 3.58 -25.40
CA ASN A 72 1.75 4.35 -26.57
C ASN A 72 2.95 4.82 -27.39
N SER A 73 4.00 5.31 -26.74
CA SER A 73 5.24 5.72 -27.40
C SER A 73 5.92 4.57 -28.13
N VAL A 74 5.98 3.40 -27.50
CA VAL A 74 6.52 2.18 -28.11
C VAL A 74 5.70 1.77 -29.33
N GLU A 75 4.37 1.86 -29.25
CA GLU A 75 3.48 1.57 -30.37
C GLU A 75 3.73 2.50 -31.57
N ILE A 76 3.81 3.79 -31.30
CA ILE A 76 4.09 4.82 -32.32
C ILE A 76 5.45 4.56 -32.96
N LEU A 77 6.48 4.33 -32.16
CA LEU A 77 7.85 4.05 -32.66
C LEU A 77 7.91 2.76 -33.47
N THR A 78 7.18 1.75 -33.08
CA THR A 78 7.08 0.48 -33.82
C THR A 78 6.43 0.69 -35.19
N LYS A 79 5.35 1.47 -35.26
CA LYS A 79 4.69 1.82 -36.53
C LYS A 79 5.61 2.64 -37.44
N GLU A 80 6.30 3.62 -36.91
CA GLU A 80 7.29 4.42 -37.64
C GLU A 80 8.40 3.53 -38.18
N ARG A 81 8.91 2.62 -37.37
CA ARG A 81 9.93 1.66 -37.79
C ARG A 81 9.43 0.79 -38.96
N GLU A 82 8.21 0.31 -38.91
CA GLU A 82 7.61 -0.48 -40.00
C GLU A 82 7.50 0.33 -41.29
N VAL A 83 7.07 1.59 -41.20
CA VAL A 83 6.98 2.50 -42.33
C VAL A 83 8.38 2.74 -42.94
N PHE A 84 9.39 3.03 -42.13
CA PHE A 84 10.77 3.20 -42.58
C PHE A 84 11.32 1.94 -43.24
N GLN A 85 11.05 0.76 -42.70
CA GLN A 85 11.49 -0.50 -43.29
C GLN A 85 10.85 -0.74 -44.66
N LYS A 86 9.54 -0.46 -44.79
CA LYS A 86 8.84 -0.52 -46.08
C LYS A 86 9.42 0.46 -47.09
N THR A 87 9.71 1.69 -46.69
CA THR A 87 10.32 2.73 -47.52
C THR A 87 11.67 2.29 -48.00
N ILE A 88 12.50 1.76 -47.11
CA ILE A 88 13.85 1.24 -47.47
C ILE A 88 13.74 0.10 -48.46
N ARG A 89 12.82 -0.86 -48.27
CA ARG A 89 12.58 -1.95 -49.20
C ARG A 89 12.17 -1.46 -50.59
N ASN A 90 11.23 -0.50 -50.62
CA ASN A 90 10.75 0.09 -51.87
C ASN A 90 11.87 0.84 -52.60
N LEU A 91 12.69 1.61 -51.90
CA LEU A 91 13.84 2.29 -52.46
C LEU A 91 14.88 1.30 -52.98
N SER A 92 15.15 0.25 -52.23
CA SER A 92 16.07 -0.83 -52.69
C SER A 92 15.58 -1.51 -53.94
N GLN A 93 14.28 -1.83 -54.02
CA GLN A 93 13.69 -2.42 -55.22
C GLN A 93 13.70 -1.46 -56.42
N ALA A 94 13.39 -0.18 -56.22
CA ALA A 94 13.47 0.84 -57.25
C ALA A 94 14.93 0.99 -57.77
N THR A 95 15.91 0.98 -56.88
CA THR A 95 17.33 1.05 -57.25
C THR A 95 17.74 -0.17 -58.05
N ARG A 96 17.31 -1.38 -57.68
CA ARG A 96 17.55 -2.61 -58.44
C ARG A 96 16.93 -2.57 -59.82
N LYS A 97 15.70 -2.08 -59.94
CA LYS A 97 15.02 -1.92 -61.23
C LYS A 97 15.74 -0.91 -62.13
N ARG A 98 16.19 0.23 -61.57
CA ARG A 98 16.97 1.23 -62.31
C ARG A 98 18.26 0.65 -62.83
N LYS A 99 19.01 -0.11 -62.04
CA LYS A 99 20.24 -0.80 -62.46
C LYS A 99 20.00 -1.80 -63.58
N LYS A 100 18.94 -2.58 -63.51
CA LYS A 100 18.53 -3.50 -64.58
C LYS A 100 18.18 -2.76 -65.85
N THR A 101 17.43 -1.67 -65.76
CA THR A 101 17.05 -0.85 -66.94
C THR A 101 18.27 -0.18 -67.56
N LYS A 102 19.25 0.32 -66.78
CA LYS A 102 20.52 0.85 -67.30
C LYS A 102 21.32 -0.20 -68.02
N LYS A 103 21.42 -1.43 -67.51
CA LYS A 103 22.10 -2.54 -68.18
C LYS A 103 21.42 -2.91 -69.51
N ARG A 104 20.11 -2.87 -69.57
CA ARG A 104 19.34 -3.15 -70.84
C ARG A 104 19.50 -2.05 -71.89
N THR A 105 19.62 -0.79 -71.45
CA THR A 105 19.78 0.35 -72.35
C THR A 105 21.20 0.60 -72.82
N SER A 106 22.20 0.00 -72.18
CA SER A 106 23.60 0.08 -72.63
C SER A 106 23.98 -0.90 -73.72
N PHE A 107 23.05 -1.72 -74.11
CA PHE A 107 23.11 -2.57 -75.30
C PHE A 107 22.25 -2.00 -76.42
#